data_4ab8b5ad21a10ca3270fae3e393e5ee9
#
_entry.id   4ab8b5ad21a10ca3270fae3e393e5ee9
#
_cell.length_a   1.000
_cell.length_b   1.000
_cell.length_c   1.000
_cell.angle_alpha   90.00
_cell.angle_beta   90.00
_cell.angle_gamma   90.00
#
_symmetry.space_group_name_H-M   'P 1'
#
loop_
_entity.id
_entity.type
_entity.pdbx_description
1 polymer ?
#
loop_
_entity_poly.entity_id
_entity_poly.type
_entity_poly.pdbx_seq_one_letter_code
_entity_poly.pdbx_strand_id
1 'polypeptide(L)'
;MKYPVFWIVLLVFMAKAQWLSAQNLRDEQGKKHGKWVIKGKDRPRSGYDADVVIEEGTYDHGRKTGIWIKYNKDGKTIKLKGNYVNNRPKGNYTRYFKNGKIKESGTFGDESYTGTLIRYHENGKIAYQATFGTDGKETGTVKYYYENGNLEAEYGLKKGKVEGVYTQYNEDGSVKLSMKFSAGKVSETIQTSPKKTKESYTEPESNEPPPVVTNPITKGVTFFSEGYNKVYNENDEIWLDGNFKAGQLYDGKVYIYNKDGILKKIKIYKEGKFHSLGQL
;
A
#
# COMPACT_ATOMS: atom_id res chain seq x y z
N MET A 1 -15.11 -74.29 -44.32
CA MET A 1 -15.81 -73.04 -44.05
C MET A 1 -14.93 -72.20 -43.19
N LYS A 2 -14.37 -71.10 -43.76
CA LYS A 2 -13.51 -70.15 -43.04
C LYS A 2 -14.34 -68.90 -42.78
N TYR A 3 -14.54 -68.54 -41.54
CA TYR A 3 -15.18 -67.27 -41.13
C TYR A 3 -14.12 -66.20 -41.04
N PRO A 4 -14.28 -65.00 -41.64
CA PRO A 4 -13.35 -63.89 -41.45
C PRO A 4 -13.65 -63.18 -40.11
N VAL A 5 -12.64 -62.97 -39.29
CA VAL A 5 -12.69 -62.20 -38.09
C VAL A 5 -12.63 -60.73 -38.45
N PHE A 6 -13.75 -60.01 -38.24
CA PHE A 6 -13.81 -58.54 -38.36
C PHE A 6 -13.21 -57.90 -37.10
N TRP A 7 -12.06 -57.28 -37.25
CA TRP A 7 -11.50 -56.42 -36.22
C TRP A 7 -12.22 -55.05 -36.27
N ILE A 8 -13.07 -54.79 -35.29
CA ILE A 8 -13.62 -53.49 -35.06
C ILE A 8 -12.58 -52.68 -34.28
N VAL A 9 -11.88 -51.76 -34.97
CA VAL A 9 -11.01 -50.79 -34.35
C VAL A 9 -11.90 -49.70 -33.76
N LEU A 10 -12.12 -49.75 -32.47
CA LEU A 10 -12.82 -48.69 -31.72
C LEU A 10 -11.85 -47.49 -31.52
N LEU A 11 -11.90 -46.50 -32.43
CA LEU A 11 -11.22 -45.24 -32.27
C LEU A 11 -11.89 -44.46 -31.13
N VAL A 12 -11.36 -44.57 -29.91
CA VAL A 12 -11.73 -43.73 -28.81
C VAL A 12 -11.09 -42.36 -29.06
N PHE A 13 -11.84 -41.46 -29.64
CA PHE A 13 -11.52 -40.02 -29.62
C PHE A 13 -11.62 -39.55 -28.17
N MET A 14 -10.49 -39.53 -27.44
CA MET A 14 -10.37 -38.76 -26.24
C MET A 14 -10.41 -37.26 -26.63
N ALA A 15 -11.60 -36.70 -26.71
CA ALA A 15 -11.77 -35.26 -26.70
C ALA A 15 -11.22 -34.77 -25.35
N LYS A 16 -10.00 -34.24 -25.36
CA LYS A 16 -9.53 -33.38 -24.27
C LYS A 16 -10.49 -32.21 -24.25
N ALA A 17 -11.54 -32.29 -23.44
CA ALA A 17 -12.34 -31.14 -23.07
C ALA A 17 -11.40 -30.18 -22.37
N GLN A 18 -10.82 -29.26 -23.12
CA GLN A 18 -10.24 -28.06 -22.54
C GLN A 18 -11.41 -27.33 -21.87
N TRP A 19 -11.46 -27.44 -20.56
CA TRP A 19 -12.32 -26.60 -19.75
C TRP A 19 -11.82 -25.17 -19.92
N LEU A 20 -12.24 -24.50 -21.00
CA LEU A 20 -12.21 -23.06 -21.05
C LEU A 20 -13.09 -22.61 -19.87
N SER A 21 -12.45 -22.28 -18.75
CA SER A 21 -13.20 -21.70 -17.63
C SER A 21 -13.81 -20.40 -18.16
N ALA A 22 -15.13 -20.42 -18.34
CA ALA A 22 -15.86 -19.26 -18.82
C ALA A 22 -15.57 -18.07 -17.91
N GLN A 23 -15.09 -16.97 -18.50
CA GLN A 23 -14.73 -15.76 -17.80
C GLN A 23 -15.78 -14.69 -18.04
N ASN A 24 -15.90 -13.73 -17.10
CA ASN A 24 -16.77 -12.58 -17.19
C ASN A 24 -18.26 -12.93 -17.34
N LEU A 25 -18.68 -14.02 -16.66
CA LEU A 25 -20.08 -14.44 -16.64
C LEU A 25 -20.94 -13.54 -15.75
N ARG A 26 -22.25 -13.56 -16.03
CA ARG A 26 -23.26 -12.97 -15.17
C ARG A 26 -24.25 -14.04 -14.73
N ASP A 27 -24.79 -13.88 -13.53
CA ASP A 27 -25.87 -14.74 -13.03
C ASP A 27 -27.23 -14.40 -13.69
N GLU A 28 -28.27 -15.12 -13.33
CA GLU A 28 -29.61 -14.93 -13.86
C GLU A 28 -30.20 -13.53 -13.58
N GLN A 29 -29.66 -12.84 -12.57
CA GLN A 29 -30.04 -11.46 -12.21
C GLN A 29 -29.14 -10.41 -12.91
N GLY A 30 -28.26 -10.82 -13.84
CA GLY A 30 -27.33 -9.95 -14.55
C GLY A 30 -26.13 -9.46 -13.74
N LYS A 31 -25.92 -9.97 -12.51
CA LYS A 31 -24.79 -9.61 -11.67
C LYS A 31 -23.54 -10.40 -12.06
N LYS A 32 -22.38 -9.80 -11.88
CA LYS A 32 -21.08 -10.48 -12.11
C LYS A 32 -20.97 -11.73 -11.24
N HIS A 33 -20.59 -12.87 -11.84
CA HIS A 33 -20.43 -14.15 -11.12
C HIS A 33 -19.27 -14.96 -11.72
N GLY A 34 -18.58 -15.75 -10.87
CA GLY A 34 -17.44 -16.55 -11.30
C GLY A 34 -16.18 -15.70 -11.54
N LYS A 35 -15.24 -16.25 -12.36
CA LYS A 35 -13.96 -15.59 -12.66
C LYS A 35 -14.15 -14.39 -13.59
N TRP A 36 -13.47 -13.29 -13.23
CA TRP A 36 -13.52 -12.03 -13.98
C TRP A 36 -12.12 -11.47 -14.23
N VAL A 37 -11.93 -10.97 -15.45
CA VAL A 37 -10.78 -10.16 -15.85
C VAL A 37 -11.30 -8.80 -16.25
N ILE A 38 -10.84 -7.76 -15.57
CA ILE A 38 -11.21 -6.35 -15.79
C ILE A 38 -10.10 -5.70 -16.60
N LYS A 39 -10.45 -5.11 -17.73
CA LYS A 39 -9.52 -4.40 -18.63
C LYS A 39 -9.74 -2.88 -18.56
N GLY A 40 -8.82 -2.12 -19.18
CA GLY A 40 -8.90 -0.66 -19.24
C GLY A 40 -10.21 -0.14 -19.83
N LYS A 41 -10.73 -0.78 -20.89
CA LYS A 41 -12.03 -0.47 -21.50
C LYS A 41 -13.22 -0.61 -20.55
N ASP A 42 -13.13 -1.47 -19.55
CA ASP A 42 -14.17 -1.66 -18.52
C ASP A 42 -14.12 -0.55 -17.46
N ARG A 43 -13.03 0.24 -17.44
CA ARG A 43 -12.80 1.39 -16.55
C ARG A 43 -12.11 2.54 -17.29
N PRO A 44 -12.77 3.27 -18.16
CA PRO A 44 -12.14 4.28 -19.03
C PRO A 44 -11.37 5.39 -18.29
N ARG A 45 -11.72 5.67 -17.02
CA ARG A 45 -11.05 6.70 -16.19
C ARG A 45 -9.89 6.16 -15.36
N SER A 46 -9.49 4.90 -15.55
CA SER A 46 -8.41 4.28 -14.77
C SER A 46 -7.00 4.71 -15.19
N GLY A 47 -6.85 5.31 -16.39
CA GLY A 47 -5.56 5.64 -16.99
C GLY A 47 -4.79 4.41 -17.51
N TYR A 48 -5.49 3.28 -17.73
CA TYR A 48 -4.96 2.10 -18.42
C TYR A 48 -5.42 2.11 -19.87
N ASP A 49 -4.59 1.56 -20.77
CA ASP A 49 -4.99 1.33 -22.15
C ASP A 49 -6.14 0.32 -22.23
N ALA A 50 -6.99 0.42 -23.26
CA ALA A 50 -8.27 -0.28 -23.36
C ALA A 50 -8.18 -1.80 -23.15
N ASP A 51 -7.16 -2.45 -23.71
CA ASP A 51 -7.01 -3.91 -23.66
C ASP A 51 -6.10 -4.42 -22.54
N VAL A 52 -5.50 -3.51 -21.78
CA VAL A 52 -4.60 -3.85 -20.66
C VAL A 52 -5.43 -4.36 -19.48
N VAL A 53 -5.01 -5.48 -18.88
CA VAL A 53 -5.63 -6.03 -17.69
C VAL A 53 -5.30 -5.16 -16.47
N ILE A 54 -6.35 -4.70 -15.78
CA ILE A 54 -6.24 -3.92 -14.54
C ILE A 54 -6.23 -4.84 -13.34
N GLU A 55 -7.20 -5.77 -13.30
CA GLU A 55 -7.34 -6.70 -12.18
C GLU A 55 -8.13 -7.95 -12.58
N GLU A 56 -7.92 -9.01 -11.83
CA GLU A 56 -8.68 -10.24 -11.97
C GLU A 56 -9.00 -10.88 -10.62
N GLY A 57 -10.04 -11.70 -10.58
CA GLY A 57 -10.48 -12.40 -9.37
C GLY A 57 -11.85 -13.03 -9.55
N THR A 58 -12.53 -13.29 -8.45
CA THR A 58 -13.85 -13.92 -8.45
C THR A 58 -14.91 -12.96 -7.93
N TYR A 59 -16.04 -12.92 -8.63
CA TYR A 59 -17.28 -12.32 -8.14
C TYR A 59 -18.25 -13.39 -7.69
N ASP A 60 -18.94 -13.12 -6.61
CA ASP A 60 -20.11 -13.84 -6.17
C ASP A 60 -21.29 -12.86 -6.12
N HIS A 61 -22.31 -13.06 -7.01
CA HIS A 61 -23.48 -12.22 -7.16
C HIS A 61 -23.18 -10.70 -7.12
N GLY A 62 -22.20 -10.27 -7.92
CA GLY A 62 -21.78 -8.87 -8.04
C GLY A 62 -20.81 -8.38 -6.98
N ARG A 63 -20.39 -9.22 -6.04
CA ARG A 63 -19.46 -8.87 -4.98
C ARG A 63 -18.12 -9.59 -5.13
N LYS A 64 -17.02 -8.85 -5.01
CA LYS A 64 -15.68 -9.45 -5.00
C LYS A 64 -15.53 -10.39 -3.83
N THR A 65 -15.01 -11.60 -4.10
CA THR A 65 -14.72 -12.62 -3.10
C THR A 65 -13.39 -13.33 -3.42
N GLY A 66 -12.75 -13.92 -2.41
CA GLY A 66 -11.50 -14.64 -2.58
C GLY A 66 -10.34 -13.75 -3.03
N ILE A 67 -9.35 -14.36 -3.66
CA ILE A 67 -8.12 -13.67 -4.07
C ILE A 67 -8.38 -12.81 -5.30
N TRP A 68 -7.96 -11.55 -5.21
CA TRP A 68 -7.91 -10.58 -6.30
C TRP A 68 -6.46 -10.17 -6.58
N ILE A 69 -6.12 -10.08 -7.84
CA ILE A 69 -4.82 -9.62 -8.33
C ILE A 69 -5.03 -8.32 -9.08
N LYS A 70 -4.25 -7.30 -8.76
CA LYS A 70 -4.18 -6.04 -9.51
C LYS A 70 -2.83 -5.93 -10.20
N TYR A 71 -2.82 -5.38 -11.41
CA TYR A 71 -1.63 -5.24 -12.22
C TYR A 71 -1.18 -3.78 -12.33
N ASN A 72 0.09 -3.58 -12.67
CA ASN A 72 0.61 -2.30 -13.11
C ASN A 72 0.09 -1.96 -14.52
N LYS A 73 0.42 -0.76 -15.03
CA LYS A 73 -0.05 -0.31 -16.36
C LYS A 73 0.43 -1.16 -17.52
N ASP A 74 1.41 -2.04 -17.32
CA ASP A 74 1.84 -3.05 -18.30
C ASP A 74 0.88 -4.23 -18.43
N GLY A 75 -0.10 -4.37 -17.54
CA GLY A 75 -1.07 -5.46 -17.49
C GLY A 75 -0.49 -6.84 -17.17
N LYS A 76 0.76 -6.91 -16.74
CA LYS A 76 1.52 -8.15 -16.52
C LYS A 76 2.17 -8.19 -15.14
N THR A 77 2.81 -7.11 -14.74
CA THR A 77 3.49 -7.03 -13.44
C THR A 77 2.46 -6.85 -12.33
N ILE A 78 2.44 -7.78 -11.38
CA ILE A 78 1.52 -7.72 -10.25
C ILE A 78 1.84 -6.48 -9.40
N LYS A 79 0.82 -5.70 -9.07
CA LYS A 79 0.89 -4.55 -8.17
C LYS A 79 0.41 -4.92 -6.76
N LEU A 80 -0.66 -5.74 -6.69
CA LEU A 80 -1.27 -6.15 -5.43
C LEU A 80 -1.96 -7.51 -5.61
N LYS A 81 -1.79 -8.37 -4.62
CA LYS A 81 -2.57 -9.60 -4.44
C LYS A 81 -3.19 -9.56 -3.05
N GLY A 82 -4.50 -9.77 -2.93
CA GLY A 82 -5.17 -9.71 -1.64
C GLY A 82 -6.50 -10.42 -1.63
N ASN A 83 -6.97 -10.76 -0.44
CA ASN A 83 -8.26 -11.41 -0.25
C ASN A 83 -9.37 -10.37 -0.10
N TYR A 84 -10.55 -10.69 -0.63
CA TYR A 84 -11.76 -9.88 -0.57
C TYR A 84 -12.91 -10.70 -0.02
N VAL A 85 -13.74 -10.06 0.78
CA VAL A 85 -15.01 -10.57 1.27
C VAL A 85 -16.06 -9.47 1.05
N ASN A 86 -17.10 -9.76 0.28
CA ASN A 86 -18.19 -8.80 0.01
C ASN A 86 -17.71 -7.41 -0.48
N ASN A 87 -16.82 -7.37 -1.48
CA ASN A 87 -16.19 -6.16 -2.04
C ASN A 87 -15.16 -5.46 -1.12
N ARG A 88 -14.96 -5.90 0.12
CA ARG A 88 -14.00 -5.30 1.04
C ARG A 88 -12.73 -6.14 1.11
N PRO A 89 -11.54 -5.52 1.07
CA PRO A 89 -10.31 -6.22 1.40
C PRO A 89 -10.43 -6.80 2.82
N LYS A 90 -10.12 -8.08 2.99
CA LYS A 90 -10.12 -8.75 4.31
C LYS A 90 -9.15 -9.92 4.30
N GLY A 91 -8.30 -10.01 5.32
CA GLY A 91 -7.26 -11.03 5.41
C GLY A 91 -5.95 -10.62 4.74
N ASN A 92 -5.13 -11.59 4.41
CA ASN A 92 -3.78 -11.34 3.94
C ASN A 92 -3.73 -10.66 2.57
N TYR A 93 -2.79 -9.74 2.42
CA TYR A 93 -2.47 -9.12 1.15
C TYR A 93 -0.95 -8.96 0.99
N THR A 94 -0.52 -8.80 -0.25
CA THR A 94 0.86 -8.50 -0.63
C THR A 94 0.86 -7.45 -1.74
N ARG A 95 1.66 -6.40 -1.57
CA ARG A 95 1.97 -5.40 -2.60
C ARG A 95 3.36 -5.66 -3.14
N TYR A 96 3.57 -5.29 -4.39
CA TYR A 96 4.82 -5.54 -5.09
C TYR A 96 5.38 -4.24 -5.67
N PHE A 97 6.69 -4.16 -5.75
CA PHE A 97 7.40 -3.18 -6.57
C PHE A 97 7.21 -3.47 -8.06
N LYS A 98 7.54 -2.50 -8.91
CA LYS A 98 7.50 -2.70 -10.37
C LYS A 98 8.46 -3.79 -10.86
N ASN A 99 9.54 -4.07 -10.13
CA ASN A 99 10.47 -5.17 -10.40
C ASN A 99 9.97 -6.56 -9.94
N GLY A 100 8.74 -6.66 -9.43
CA GLY A 100 8.11 -7.90 -8.98
C GLY A 100 8.49 -8.35 -7.56
N LYS A 101 9.43 -7.69 -6.89
CA LYS A 101 9.76 -8.00 -5.49
C LYS A 101 8.64 -7.51 -4.56
N ILE A 102 8.52 -8.17 -3.41
CA ILE A 102 7.55 -7.77 -2.38
C ILE A 102 7.92 -6.39 -1.86
N LYS A 103 6.93 -5.48 -1.87
CA LYS A 103 7.02 -4.13 -1.28
C LYS A 103 6.44 -4.10 0.13
N GLU A 104 5.30 -4.78 0.33
CA GLU A 104 4.55 -4.76 1.59
C GLU A 104 3.75 -6.04 1.75
N SER A 105 3.69 -6.58 2.95
CA SER A 105 2.79 -7.67 3.33
C SER A 105 2.12 -7.36 4.66
N GLY A 106 0.84 -7.72 4.77
CA GLY A 106 0.06 -7.46 5.97
C GLY A 106 -1.31 -8.11 5.92
N THR A 107 -2.14 -7.76 6.89
CA THR A 107 -3.50 -8.26 7.01
C THR A 107 -4.49 -7.10 7.15
N PHE A 108 -5.57 -7.13 6.37
CA PHE A 108 -6.72 -6.25 6.56
C PHE A 108 -7.72 -6.89 7.51
N GLY A 109 -8.09 -6.16 8.55
CA GLY A 109 -9.25 -6.43 9.40
C GLY A 109 -10.54 -5.94 8.74
N ASP A 110 -11.52 -5.57 9.55
CA ASP A 110 -12.82 -5.12 9.02
C ASP A 110 -12.77 -3.69 8.47
N GLU A 111 -12.00 -2.78 9.06
CA GLU A 111 -11.93 -1.37 8.65
C GLU A 111 -10.50 -0.88 8.35
N SER A 112 -9.49 -1.58 8.86
CA SER A 112 -8.09 -1.15 8.75
C SER A 112 -7.11 -2.33 8.82
N TYR A 113 -5.83 -2.05 8.91
CA TYR A 113 -4.81 -3.08 9.17
C TYR A 113 -5.01 -3.75 10.54
N THR A 114 -4.62 -5.02 10.63
CA THR A 114 -4.54 -5.79 11.88
C THR A 114 -3.36 -6.74 11.83
N GLY A 115 -2.81 -7.11 12.99
CA GLY A 115 -1.65 -7.99 13.04
C GLY A 115 -0.38 -7.32 12.51
N THR A 116 0.56 -8.12 12.04
CA THR A 116 1.88 -7.63 11.60
C THR A 116 1.82 -7.06 10.19
N LEU A 117 2.38 -5.86 10.01
CA LEU A 117 2.67 -5.23 8.74
C LEU A 117 4.19 -5.17 8.54
N ILE A 118 4.66 -5.64 7.39
CA ILE A 118 6.07 -5.58 7.01
C ILE A 118 6.18 -4.87 5.66
N ARG A 119 7.08 -3.88 5.58
CA ARG A 119 7.50 -3.25 4.32
C ARG A 119 8.95 -3.60 4.03
N TYR A 120 9.29 -3.63 2.77
CA TYR A 120 10.60 -4.03 2.30
C TYR A 120 11.22 -2.91 1.45
N HIS A 121 12.52 -2.82 1.46
CA HIS A 121 13.32 -2.09 0.47
C HIS A 121 13.31 -2.82 -0.88
N GLU A 122 13.59 -2.12 -1.97
CA GLU A 122 13.67 -2.76 -3.30
C GLU A 122 14.75 -3.85 -3.40
N ASN A 123 15.77 -3.82 -2.53
CA ASN A 123 16.74 -4.90 -2.42
C ASN A 123 16.18 -6.19 -1.76
N GLY A 124 14.98 -6.13 -1.17
CA GLY A 124 14.28 -7.24 -0.53
C GLY A 124 14.50 -7.36 0.97
N LYS A 125 15.34 -6.52 1.58
CA LYS A 125 15.51 -6.46 3.04
C LYS A 125 14.33 -5.73 3.69
N ILE A 126 14.02 -6.07 4.94
CA ILE A 126 12.97 -5.39 5.70
C ILE A 126 13.34 -3.90 5.84
N ALA A 127 12.36 -3.02 5.62
CA ALA A 127 12.49 -1.58 5.78
C ALA A 127 11.69 -1.06 6.98
N TYR A 128 10.56 -1.73 7.29
CA TYR A 128 9.66 -1.34 8.38
C TYR A 128 8.89 -2.56 8.88
N GLN A 129 8.67 -2.63 10.17
CA GLN A 129 7.83 -3.63 10.82
C GLN A 129 7.05 -3.02 11.96
N ALA A 130 5.75 -3.27 12.01
CA ALA A 130 4.86 -2.89 13.11
C ALA A 130 3.76 -3.91 13.30
N THR A 131 3.11 -3.86 14.45
CA THR A 131 1.90 -4.61 14.74
C THR A 131 0.74 -3.64 14.90
N PHE A 132 -0.42 -4.00 14.33
CA PHE A 132 -1.66 -3.23 14.41
C PHE A 132 -2.67 -3.97 15.29
N GLY A 133 -3.29 -3.25 16.18
CA GLY A 133 -4.42 -3.75 16.98
C GLY A 133 -5.69 -3.91 16.14
N THR A 134 -6.72 -4.46 16.73
CA THR A 134 -8.05 -4.59 16.11
C THR A 134 -8.73 -3.24 15.85
N ASP A 135 -8.30 -2.19 16.52
CA ASP A 135 -8.71 -0.80 16.31
C ASP A 135 -7.97 -0.11 15.16
N GLY A 136 -7.09 -0.85 14.47
CA GLY A 136 -6.29 -0.36 13.34
C GLY A 136 -5.15 0.59 13.70
N LYS A 137 -4.82 0.71 14.98
CA LYS A 137 -3.69 1.51 15.45
C LYS A 137 -2.47 0.65 15.67
N GLU A 138 -1.31 1.23 15.39
CA GLU A 138 -0.05 0.61 15.74
C GLU A 138 0.06 0.38 17.24
N THR A 139 0.58 -0.76 17.62
CA THR A 139 0.79 -1.18 19.02
C THR A 139 2.07 -2.00 19.13
N GLY A 140 2.60 -2.12 20.37
CA GLY A 140 3.83 -2.85 20.60
C GLY A 140 5.06 -2.12 20.04
N THR A 141 6.01 -2.86 19.49
CA THR A 141 7.27 -2.30 18.99
C THR A 141 7.20 -2.02 17.50
N VAL A 142 7.59 -0.81 17.11
CA VAL A 142 7.77 -0.37 15.72
C VAL A 142 9.26 -0.35 15.42
N LYS A 143 9.66 -0.84 14.26
CA LYS A 143 11.05 -0.91 13.80
C LYS A 143 11.19 -0.39 12.38
N TYR A 144 12.22 0.42 12.16
CA TYR A 144 12.69 0.90 10.85
C TYR A 144 14.09 0.37 10.60
N TYR A 145 14.39 0.08 9.36
CA TYR A 145 15.69 -0.47 8.96
C TYR A 145 16.28 0.28 7.78
N TYR A 146 17.58 0.43 7.74
CA TYR A 146 18.34 0.92 6.59
C TYR A 146 18.36 -0.10 5.45
N GLU A 147 18.74 0.34 4.24
CA GLU A 147 18.88 -0.55 3.08
C GLU A 147 19.96 -1.64 3.27
N ASN A 148 20.96 -1.41 4.13
CA ASN A 148 21.95 -2.43 4.51
C ASN A 148 21.36 -3.50 5.44
N GLY A 149 20.14 -3.30 5.99
CA GLY A 149 19.41 -4.20 6.88
C GLY A 149 19.67 -3.94 8.36
N ASN A 150 20.54 -2.98 8.72
CA ASN A 150 20.73 -2.57 10.09
C ASN A 150 19.53 -1.76 10.60
N LEU A 151 19.28 -1.82 11.90
CA LEU A 151 18.20 -1.08 12.54
C LEU A 151 18.45 0.43 12.40
N GLU A 152 17.45 1.18 11.92
CA GLU A 152 17.48 2.66 11.82
C GLU A 152 16.85 3.30 13.05
N ALA A 153 15.71 2.73 13.50
CA ALA A 153 15.02 3.19 14.71
C ALA A 153 14.12 2.11 15.27
N GLU A 154 13.95 2.13 16.59
CA GLU A 154 12.92 1.33 17.27
C GLU A 154 12.29 2.10 18.43
N TYR A 155 11.01 1.85 18.65
CA TYR A 155 10.27 2.41 19.78
C TYR A 155 9.02 1.60 20.09
N GLY A 156 8.56 1.73 21.34
CA GLY A 156 7.30 1.13 21.80
C GLY A 156 6.12 2.07 21.62
N LEU A 157 4.95 1.51 21.35
CA LEU A 157 3.66 2.20 21.32
C LEU A 157 2.70 1.62 22.35
N LYS A 158 2.04 2.51 23.08
CA LYS A 158 0.95 2.17 23.99
C LYS A 158 -0.22 3.11 23.72
N LYS A 159 -1.37 2.56 23.33
CA LYS A 159 -2.57 3.35 22.98
C LYS A 159 -2.29 4.43 21.91
N GLY A 160 -1.45 4.10 20.91
CA GLY A 160 -1.09 4.99 19.80
C GLY A 160 -0.13 6.13 20.17
N LYS A 161 0.50 6.10 21.36
CA LYS A 161 1.52 7.07 21.80
C LYS A 161 2.83 6.36 22.07
N VAL A 162 3.94 7.02 21.75
CA VAL A 162 5.27 6.50 22.07
C VAL A 162 5.41 6.37 23.59
N GLU A 163 5.85 5.19 24.02
CA GLU A 163 6.05 4.84 25.43
C GLU A 163 7.35 4.04 25.58
N GLY A 164 8.12 4.33 26.63
CA GLY A 164 9.40 3.68 26.89
C GLY A 164 10.55 4.33 26.09
N VAL A 165 11.52 3.52 25.71
CA VAL A 165 12.74 4.02 25.04
C VAL A 165 12.51 4.07 23.53
N TYR A 166 12.79 5.24 22.94
CA TYR A 166 13.01 5.44 21.52
C TYR A 166 14.52 5.40 21.26
N THR A 167 14.98 4.59 20.35
CA THR A 167 16.39 4.56 19.96
C THR A 167 16.52 4.73 18.46
N GLN A 168 17.40 5.63 18.03
CA GLN A 168 17.83 5.81 16.65
C GLN A 168 19.29 5.40 16.52
N TYR A 169 19.60 4.71 15.43
CA TYR A 169 20.94 4.19 15.13
C TYR A 169 21.50 4.85 13.87
N ASN A 170 22.82 4.83 13.73
CA ASN A 170 23.52 5.08 12.48
C ASN A 170 23.52 3.81 11.63
N GLU A 171 23.87 3.94 10.34
CA GLU A 171 23.95 2.78 9.43
C GLU A 171 24.97 1.71 9.85
N ASP A 172 25.96 2.06 10.65
CA ASP A 172 26.94 1.13 11.24
C ASP A 172 26.41 0.39 12.49
N GLY A 173 25.18 0.70 12.93
CA GLY A 173 24.53 0.13 14.11
C GLY A 173 24.87 0.84 15.43
N SER A 174 25.74 1.86 15.43
CA SER A 174 26.00 2.66 16.63
C SER A 174 24.79 3.53 17.00
N VAL A 175 24.57 3.77 18.30
CA VAL A 175 23.45 4.59 18.76
C VAL A 175 23.69 6.04 18.38
N LYS A 176 22.75 6.62 17.63
CA LYS A 176 22.72 8.03 17.24
C LYS A 176 22.01 8.90 18.29
N LEU A 177 20.87 8.41 18.78
CA LEU A 177 20.01 9.11 19.73
C LEU A 177 19.20 8.08 20.52
N SER A 178 19.11 8.29 21.85
CA SER A 178 18.18 7.52 22.67
C SER A 178 17.45 8.45 23.63
N MET A 179 16.12 8.35 23.67
CA MET A 179 15.24 9.18 24.48
C MET A 179 14.21 8.31 25.17
N LYS A 180 13.79 8.68 26.36
CA LYS A 180 12.67 8.05 27.07
C LYS A 180 11.40 8.88 26.87
N PHE A 181 10.33 8.19 26.56
CA PHE A 181 9.01 8.77 26.39
C PHE A 181 8.03 8.26 27.46
N SER A 182 7.15 9.13 27.89
CA SER A 182 5.99 8.79 28.68
C SER A 182 4.76 9.50 28.09
N ALA A 183 3.72 8.71 27.77
CA ALA A 183 2.48 9.19 27.16
C ALA A 183 2.69 10.08 25.90
N GLY A 184 3.71 9.79 25.09
CA GLY A 184 4.06 10.49 23.85
C GLY A 184 4.88 11.76 24.04
N LYS A 185 5.35 12.06 25.26
CA LYS A 185 6.23 13.21 25.55
C LYS A 185 7.61 12.72 25.96
N VAL A 186 8.66 13.41 25.52
CA VAL A 186 10.02 13.13 25.97
C VAL A 186 10.09 13.41 27.47
N SER A 187 10.48 12.40 28.24
CA SER A 187 10.70 12.50 29.68
C SER A 187 12.19 12.61 30.03
N GLU A 188 13.07 12.06 29.19
CA GLU A 188 14.52 12.03 29.41
C GLU A 188 15.24 11.83 28.08
N THR A 189 16.41 12.48 27.91
CA THR A 189 17.38 12.14 26.85
C THR A 189 18.47 11.30 27.45
N ILE A 190 18.58 10.01 27.04
CA ILE A 190 19.49 9.04 27.63
C ILE A 190 20.87 9.13 27.00
N GLN A 191 20.92 9.26 25.65
CA GLN A 191 22.17 9.29 24.91
C GLN A 191 22.01 10.07 23.61
N THR A 192 23.03 10.89 23.30
CA THR A 192 23.23 11.47 21.97
C THR A 192 24.65 11.15 21.55
N SER A 193 24.89 10.68 20.33
CA SER A 193 26.25 10.60 19.79
C SER A 193 26.88 11.99 19.79
N PRO A 194 28.18 12.14 20.19
CA PRO A 194 28.85 13.43 20.07
C PRO A 194 28.74 13.88 18.61
N LYS A 195 28.27 15.11 18.40
CA LYS A 195 28.12 15.73 17.09
C LYS A 195 29.41 15.61 16.28
N LYS A 196 29.46 14.71 15.27
CA LYS A 196 30.27 14.99 14.10
C LYS A 196 29.60 16.16 13.41
N THR A 197 30.25 17.31 13.45
CA THR A 197 30.05 18.53 12.69
C THR A 197 28.64 18.75 12.13
N LYS A 198 28.01 19.84 12.59
CA LYS A 198 26.80 20.46 12.06
C LYS A 198 26.53 20.09 10.59
N GLU A 199 25.77 19.02 10.33
CA GLU A 199 24.74 19.17 9.33
C GLU A 199 23.72 20.09 9.97
N SER A 200 23.69 21.32 9.51
CA SER A 200 22.71 22.28 9.92
C SER A 200 21.34 21.63 9.68
N TYR A 201 20.66 21.26 10.77
CA TYR A 201 19.22 21.10 10.72
C TYR A 201 18.71 22.49 10.38
N THR A 202 18.61 22.78 9.10
CA THR A 202 17.83 23.89 8.61
C THR A 202 16.42 23.56 9.06
N GLU A 203 15.88 24.33 10.01
CA GLU A 203 14.44 24.39 10.22
C GLU A 203 13.80 24.42 8.84
N PRO A 204 12.80 23.57 8.57
CA PRO A 204 12.15 23.59 7.27
C PRO A 204 11.70 25.02 7.01
N GLU A 205 12.14 25.57 5.89
CA GLU A 205 11.86 26.94 5.51
C GLU A 205 10.37 27.21 5.71
N SER A 206 10.06 28.13 6.60
CA SER A 206 8.70 28.50 7.02
C SER A 206 7.81 29.05 5.89
N ASN A 207 8.29 29.05 4.65
CA ASN A 207 7.64 29.63 3.47
C ASN A 207 7.46 28.65 2.29
N GLU A 208 7.71 27.35 2.45
CA GLU A 208 7.50 26.40 1.34
C GLU A 208 6.00 26.27 1.05
N PRO A 209 5.53 26.67 -0.15
CA PRO A 209 4.11 26.55 -0.49
C PRO A 209 3.73 25.07 -0.63
N PRO A 210 2.45 24.73 -0.44
CA PRO A 210 1.98 23.37 -0.67
C PRO A 210 2.16 22.98 -2.14
N PRO A 211 2.36 21.66 -2.45
CA PRO A 211 2.49 21.18 -3.80
C PRO A 211 1.29 21.56 -4.67
N VAL A 212 1.55 21.93 -5.94
CA VAL A 212 0.50 22.13 -6.93
C VAL A 212 0.06 20.79 -7.52
N VAL A 213 -1.24 20.53 -7.55
CA VAL A 213 -1.82 19.29 -8.10
C VAL A 213 -2.38 19.57 -9.49
N THR A 214 -1.71 19.07 -10.54
CA THR A 214 -2.15 19.23 -11.93
C THR A 214 -3.01 18.07 -12.42
N ASN A 215 -2.66 16.83 -12.06
CA ASN A 215 -3.36 15.61 -12.46
C ASN A 215 -3.64 14.74 -11.22
N PRO A 216 -4.70 15.03 -10.44
CA PRO A 216 -4.97 14.34 -9.19
C PRO A 216 -5.31 12.86 -9.39
N ILE A 217 -4.59 11.97 -8.73
CA ILE A 217 -4.94 10.55 -8.63
C ILE A 217 -5.83 10.38 -7.41
N THR A 218 -7.14 10.20 -7.59
CA THR A 218 -8.13 10.14 -6.51
C THR A 218 -8.82 8.79 -6.38
N LYS A 219 -8.32 7.79 -7.10
CA LYS A 219 -8.88 6.41 -7.10
C LYS A 219 -10.38 6.34 -7.47
N GLY A 220 -10.80 7.21 -8.38
CA GLY A 220 -12.18 7.24 -8.89
C GLY A 220 -13.13 8.15 -8.12
N VAL A 221 -12.65 8.85 -7.10
CA VAL A 221 -13.40 9.93 -6.45
C VAL A 221 -13.19 11.23 -7.25
N THR A 222 -14.22 12.05 -7.39
CA THR A 222 -14.09 13.36 -8.05
C THR A 222 -13.19 14.28 -7.21
N PHE A 223 -12.22 14.94 -7.86
CA PHE A 223 -11.42 15.98 -7.21
C PHE A 223 -12.20 17.30 -7.20
N PHE A 224 -12.26 17.94 -6.06
CA PHE A 224 -12.88 19.26 -5.86
C PHE A 224 -11.79 20.31 -5.65
N SER A 225 -11.78 21.36 -6.46
CA SER A 225 -10.85 22.49 -6.27
C SER A 225 -11.11 23.26 -4.97
N GLU A 226 -12.32 23.18 -4.46
CA GLU A 226 -12.77 23.69 -3.17
C GLU A 226 -13.29 22.52 -2.33
N GLY A 227 -12.71 22.28 -1.13
CA GLY A 227 -13.17 21.26 -0.21
C GLY A 227 -12.17 20.12 0.00
N TYR A 228 -12.63 19.07 0.68
CA TYR A 228 -11.77 17.96 1.10
C TYR A 228 -11.45 17.00 -0.04
N ASN A 229 -10.16 16.67 -0.18
CA ASN A 229 -9.67 15.64 -1.09
C ASN A 229 -8.59 14.78 -0.43
N LYS A 230 -8.50 13.55 -0.93
CA LYS A 230 -7.38 12.65 -0.71
C LYS A 230 -6.73 12.33 -2.04
N VAL A 231 -5.49 12.77 -2.22
CA VAL A 231 -4.73 12.59 -3.47
C VAL A 231 -3.62 11.58 -3.24
N TYR A 232 -3.38 10.72 -4.20
CA TYR A 232 -2.40 9.65 -4.15
C TYR A 232 -1.26 9.92 -5.13
N ASN A 233 -0.08 9.38 -4.84
CA ASN A 233 1.03 9.35 -5.78
C ASN A 233 0.90 8.17 -6.76
N GLU A 234 1.84 8.04 -7.69
CA GLU A 234 1.85 6.97 -8.70
C GLU A 234 1.98 5.56 -8.10
N ASN A 235 2.44 5.45 -6.86
CA ASN A 235 2.59 4.20 -6.12
C ASN A 235 1.35 3.83 -5.28
N ASP A 236 0.23 4.56 -5.45
CA ASP A 236 -1.00 4.42 -4.65
C ASP A 236 -0.86 4.80 -3.16
N GLU A 237 0.19 5.51 -2.79
CA GLU A 237 0.38 6.04 -1.44
C GLU A 237 -0.33 7.38 -1.31
N ILE A 238 -0.87 7.70 -0.13
CA ILE A 238 -1.49 9.01 0.11
C ILE A 238 -0.39 10.07 -0.03
N TRP A 239 -0.57 11.01 -0.95
CA TRP A 239 0.34 12.14 -1.12
C TRP A 239 -0.16 13.38 -0.39
N LEU A 240 -1.45 13.72 -0.57
CA LEU A 240 -2.10 14.86 0.06
C LEU A 240 -3.42 14.42 0.70
N ASP A 241 -3.72 14.96 1.88
CA ASP A 241 -4.94 14.65 2.61
C ASP A 241 -5.41 15.91 3.36
N GLY A 242 -6.53 16.52 2.89
CA GLY A 242 -7.03 17.73 3.52
C GLY A 242 -7.98 18.54 2.66
N ASN A 243 -8.26 19.77 3.11
CA ASN A 243 -9.09 20.73 2.41
C ASN A 243 -8.27 21.52 1.39
N PHE A 244 -8.82 21.68 0.20
CA PHE A 244 -8.22 22.42 -0.90
C PHE A 244 -8.97 23.74 -1.12
N LYS A 245 -8.24 24.73 -1.61
CA LYS A 245 -8.76 26.02 -2.06
C LYS A 245 -8.07 26.41 -3.36
N ALA A 246 -8.83 26.74 -4.37
CA ALA A 246 -8.33 26.99 -5.73
C ALA A 246 -7.41 25.87 -6.27
N GLY A 247 -7.70 24.60 -5.94
CA GLY A 247 -6.92 23.43 -6.36
C GLY A 247 -5.60 23.20 -5.61
N GLN A 248 -5.26 24.01 -4.61
CA GLN A 248 -4.09 23.82 -3.73
C GLN A 248 -4.51 23.35 -2.35
N LEU A 249 -3.65 22.58 -1.69
CA LEU A 249 -3.88 22.18 -0.30
C LEU A 249 -3.88 23.42 0.59
N TYR A 250 -5.00 23.68 1.27
CA TYR A 250 -5.18 24.81 2.16
C TYR A 250 -4.97 24.44 3.63
N ASP A 251 -5.69 23.40 4.10
CA ASP A 251 -5.53 22.84 5.44
C ASP A 251 -5.40 21.33 5.35
N GLY A 252 -4.27 20.77 5.77
CA GLY A 252 -4.09 19.32 5.69
C GLY A 252 -2.64 18.87 5.78
N LYS A 253 -2.37 17.69 5.20
CA LYS A 253 -1.09 17.00 5.32
C LYS A 253 -0.51 16.67 3.95
N VAL A 254 0.80 16.80 3.84
CA VAL A 254 1.62 16.31 2.74
C VAL A 254 2.47 15.16 3.27
N TYR A 255 2.35 14.01 2.67
CA TYR A 255 3.10 12.80 3.04
C TYR A 255 4.29 12.64 2.10
N ILE A 256 5.48 12.53 2.65
CA ILE A 256 6.74 12.41 1.91
C ILE A 256 7.32 11.03 2.14
N TYR A 257 7.54 10.30 1.05
CA TYR A 257 8.07 8.93 1.05
C TYR A 257 9.46 8.91 0.44
N ASN A 258 10.26 7.93 0.84
CA ASN A 258 11.47 7.59 0.09
C ASN A 258 11.13 6.79 -1.18
N LYS A 259 12.16 6.43 -1.97
CA LYS A 259 12.01 5.63 -3.19
C LYS A 259 11.32 4.28 -2.98
N ASP A 260 11.46 3.69 -1.79
CA ASP A 260 10.87 2.39 -1.43
C ASP A 260 9.39 2.53 -0.97
N GLY A 261 8.87 3.76 -0.86
CA GLY A 261 7.53 4.05 -0.39
C GLY A 261 7.40 3.99 1.12
N ILE A 262 8.51 4.13 1.85
CA ILE A 262 8.49 4.28 3.30
C ILE A 262 8.25 5.74 3.64
N LEU A 263 7.24 6.01 4.45
CA LEU A 263 6.92 7.36 4.91
C LEU A 263 8.08 7.90 5.75
N LYS A 264 8.65 9.02 5.35
CA LYS A 264 9.78 9.67 6.02
C LYS A 264 9.41 10.97 6.72
N LYS A 265 8.36 11.65 6.25
CA LYS A 265 7.98 12.95 6.80
C LYS A 265 6.52 13.23 6.51
N ILE A 266 5.86 13.89 7.44
CA ILE A 266 4.55 14.50 7.24
C ILE A 266 4.71 16.00 7.43
N LYS A 267 4.33 16.82 6.43
CA LYS A 267 4.24 18.26 6.56
C LYS A 267 2.78 18.65 6.79
N ILE A 268 2.52 19.47 7.77
CA ILE A 268 1.19 20.01 8.09
C ILE A 268 1.11 21.42 7.51
N TYR A 269 0.05 21.67 6.75
CA TYR A 269 -0.27 22.98 6.19
C TYR A 269 -1.53 23.52 6.82
N LYS A 270 -1.54 24.83 7.08
CA LYS A 270 -2.70 25.60 7.53
C LYS A 270 -2.76 26.89 6.73
N GLU A 271 -3.95 27.26 6.26
CA GLU A 271 -4.18 28.46 5.46
C GLU A 271 -3.22 28.58 4.26
N GLY A 272 -2.90 27.41 3.61
CA GLY A 272 -2.00 27.34 2.46
C GLY A 272 -0.53 27.59 2.78
N LYS A 273 -0.13 27.59 4.07
CA LYS A 273 1.26 27.80 4.52
C LYS A 273 1.75 26.59 5.31
N PHE A 274 3.04 26.31 5.22
CA PHE A 274 3.67 25.32 6.09
C PHE A 274 3.49 25.73 7.56
N HIS A 275 3.00 24.82 8.39
CA HIS A 275 2.72 25.07 9.81
C HIS A 275 3.68 24.31 10.72
N SER A 276 3.87 23.00 10.48
CA SER A 276 4.72 22.16 11.31
C SER A 276 5.00 20.82 10.65
N LEU A 277 5.89 20.03 11.25
CA LEU A 277 6.01 18.61 10.96
C LEU A 277 4.98 17.82 11.77
N GLY A 278 4.35 16.82 11.13
CA GLY A 278 3.52 15.84 11.79
C GLY A 278 4.36 14.72 12.42
N GLN A 279 3.78 14.02 13.38
CA GLN A 279 4.36 12.76 13.87
C GLN A 279 4.18 11.67 12.81
N LEU A 280 5.23 10.87 12.62
CA LEU A 280 5.20 9.65 11.80
C LEU A 280 4.36 8.59 12.48
#